data_6d1d79372f6dc7e776750ef0c8ba2d00
#
_entry.id   6d1d79372f6dc7e776750ef0c8ba2d00
#
_cell.length_a   1.000
_cell.length_b   1.000
_cell.length_c   1.000
_cell.angle_alpha   90.00
_cell.angle_beta   90.00
_cell.angle_gamma   90.00
#
_symmetry.space_group_name_H-M   'P 1'
#
loop_
_entity.id
_entity.type
_entity.pdbx_description
1 polymer ?
#
loop_
_entity_poly.entity_id
_entity_poly.type
_entity_poly.pdbx_seq_one_letter_code
_entity_poly.pdbx_strand_id
1 'polypeptide(L)'
;MTMDTNSYLIRGGLVVCADRVLPAHDVVVIDGRITAVKPTRIDDDCDIQPDGTVGMLPVVDARGAYVVPGLIDIHSDYVENVASPRPSVVMNLATSLYKADRELVSHGITTIYHSLSVYGAHIFDHKPIRDFGNVSALIDHVAGMRVVEERDHLIRHRLHLRVELDSVDLYDDIEAYLRSGKVDLVSFMDHTPGRGQYRDLLVFSDMLKGYRDLDDDEIRDIIKMQQQSEKITYAQISCLAGIARERGMSIASHDDDSEEKLAFMDGLEATISEFPITLDIARAARGRGMHTIAGAPNVLLGHSHSGNLSAREAVVDGAIDVLCSDYYPAALLDAVFTLHRICDIGIARAFSLVTINPAKAAGIADEVGSIAVGKRADLLLVREIACGGEGQTMPVVTRAFVGGRSVFRSHYPDQPSGYGREDDIASQAALRRFPSPTSPVEMEVLASLVECGQGAGERMGDGKVARLALGEAM
;
A
#
# COMPACT_ATOMS: atom_id res chain seq x y z
N MET A 1 -22.69 23.99 -2.21
CA MET A 1 -21.52 24.56 -2.91
C MET A 1 -20.60 23.42 -3.31
N THR A 2 -20.44 23.13 -4.58
CA THR A 2 -19.51 22.10 -5.06
C THR A 2 -18.10 22.62 -4.82
N MET A 3 -17.33 21.91 -3.97
CA MET A 3 -15.90 22.19 -3.81
C MET A 3 -15.17 21.73 -5.08
N ASP A 4 -15.08 22.61 -6.05
CA ASP A 4 -14.29 22.38 -7.27
C ASP A 4 -12.89 23.03 -7.16
N THR A 5 -12.51 23.40 -5.94
CA THR A 5 -11.22 24.01 -5.66
C THR A 5 -10.26 22.97 -5.06
N ASN A 6 -9.11 22.75 -5.72
CA ASN A 6 -8.01 21.93 -5.20
C ASN A 6 -7.26 22.64 -4.04
N SER A 7 -7.94 23.60 -3.38
CA SER A 7 -7.37 24.41 -2.29
C SER A 7 -8.34 24.40 -1.09
N TYR A 8 -7.88 23.97 0.07
CA TYR A 8 -8.66 23.80 1.30
C TYR A 8 -7.77 23.67 2.53
N LEU A 9 -8.40 23.74 3.70
CA LEU A 9 -7.79 23.48 5.00
C LEU A 9 -8.38 22.20 5.59
N ILE A 10 -7.53 21.16 5.83
CA ILE A 10 -7.91 20.03 6.68
C ILE A 10 -7.55 20.39 8.10
N ARG A 11 -8.54 20.37 9.02
CA ARG A 11 -8.40 20.96 10.33
C ARG A 11 -8.50 19.97 11.47
N GLY A 12 -7.56 20.07 12.44
CA GLY A 12 -7.68 19.46 13.77
C GLY A 12 -7.52 17.95 13.82
N GLY A 13 -6.92 17.34 12.80
CA GLY A 13 -6.75 15.88 12.73
C GLY A 13 -5.51 15.35 13.46
N LEU A 14 -5.43 14.02 13.55
CA LEU A 14 -4.24 13.28 13.92
C LEU A 14 -3.40 13.08 12.64
N VAL A 15 -2.46 13.98 12.37
CA VAL A 15 -1.66 13.94 11.13
C VAL A 15 -0.56 12.90 11.27
N VAL A 16 -0.62 11.86 10.43
CA VAL A 16 0.35 10.77 10.42
C VAL A 16 1.48 11.10 9.44
N CYS A 17 2.63 11.46 9.99
CA CYS A 17 3.86 11.62 9.24
C CYS A 17 4.56 10.27 9.06
N ALA A 18 5.66 10.23 8.31
CA ALA A 18 6.40 8.99 8.04
C ALA A 18 6.97 8.34 9.33
N ASP A 19 7.28 9.13 10.36
CA ASP A 19 7.96 8.71 11.58
C ASP A 19 7.18 8.97 12.88
N ARG A 20 6.14 9.79 12.83
CA ARG A 20 5.38 10.22 14.02
C ARG A 20 3.96 10.63 13.70
N VAL A 21 3.15 10.76 14.75
CA VAL A 21 1.80 11.34 14.69
C VAL A 21 1.81 12.72 15.33
N LEU A 22 1.22 13.68 14.66
CA LEU A 22 1.04 15.06 15.13
C LEU A 22 -0.43 15.25 15.54
N PRO A 23 -0.77 15.28 16.83
CA PRO A 23 -2.13 15.46 17.28
C PRO A 23 -2.59 16.92 17.08
N ALA A 24 -3.86 17.10 16.74
CA ALA A 24 -4.49 18.42 16.56
C ALA A 24 -3.66 19.33 15.61
N HIS A 25 -3.37 18.82 14.40
CA HIS A 25 -2.70 19.60 13.36
C HIS A 25 -3.61 19.85 12.17
N ASP A 26 -3.33 20.96 11.52
CA ASP A 26 -3.94 21.42 10.29
C ASP A 26 -3.02 21.10 9.10
N VAL A 27 -3.62 20.69 7.98
CA VAL A 27 -2.93 20.53 6.69
C VAL A 27 -3.52 21.52 5.69
N VAL A 28 -2.71 22.44 5.19
CA VAL A 28 -3.10 23.43 4.18
C VAL A 28 -2.75 22.88 2.81
N VAL A 29 -3.74 22.84 1.93
CA VAL A 29 -3.59 22.43 0.54
C VAL A 29 -3.93 23.61 -0.35
N ILE A 30 -3.03 23.94 -1.28
CA ILE A 30 -3.20 24.95 -2.31
C ILE A 30 -2.86 24.34 -3.67
N ASP A 31 -3.77 24.48 -4.62
CA ASP A 31 -3.60 23.96 -5.99
C ASP A 31 -3.16 22.49 -6.03
N GLY A 32 -3.77 21.67 -5.14
CA GLY A 32 -3.50 20.25 -5.09
C GLY A 32 -2.19 19.83 -4.43
N ARG A 33 -1.44 20.78 -3.84
CA ARG A 33 -0.19 20.48 -3.12
C ARG A 33 -0.28 20.90 -1.65
N ILE A 34 0.40 20.15 -0.80
CA ILE A 34 0.55 20.46 0.62
C ILE A 34 1.49 21.65 0.76
N THR A 35 0.99 22.75 1.34
CA THR A 35 1.79 23.98 1.51
C THR A 35 2.17 24.22 2.96
N ALA A 36 1.43 23.69 3.93
CA ALA A 36 1.80 23.77 5.34
C ALA A 36 1.19 22.61 6.15
N VAL A 37 1.89 22.23 7.22
CA VAL A 37 1.41 21.39 8.31
C VAL A 37 1.71 22.16 9.59
N LYS A 38 0.68 22.49 10.38
CA LYS A 38 0.83 23.37 11.55
C LYS A 38 -0.09 22.95 12.70
N PRO A 39 0.26 23.23 13.95
CA PRO A 39 -0.65 22.99 15.07
C PRO A 39 -1.97 23.78 14.88
N THR A 40 -3.09 23.14 15.21
CA THR A 40 -4.39 23.78 15.24
C THR A 40 -4.44 24.75 16.41
N ARG A 41 -4.78 26.01 16.18
CA ARG A 41 -4.97 27.00 17.24
C ARG A 41 -6.42 27.00 17.70
N ILE A 42 -6.63 27.03 19.02
CA ILE A 42 -7.97 27.04 19.63
C ILE A 42 -8.76 28.29 19.23
N ASP A 43 -8.07 29.42 19.12
CA ASP A 43 -8.68 30.71 18.75
C ASP A 43 -9.10 30.79 17.27
N ASP A 44 -8.55 29.90 16.43
CA ASP A 44 -8.87 29.87 14.99
C ASP A 44 -10.30 29.36 14.70
N ASP A 45 -11.02 28.77 15.69
CA ASP A 45 -12.43 28.38 15.52
C ASP A 45 -13.34 29.61 15.36
N CYS A 46 -12.91 30.75 15.88
CA CYS A 46 -13.61 32.04 15.70
C CYS A 46 -13.42 32.61 14.27
N ASP A 47 -12.44 32.09 13.53
CA ASP A 47 -12.13 32.56 12.16
C ASP A 47 -12.88 31.78 11.07
N ILE A 48 -13.64 30.73 11.44
CA ILE A 48 -14.49 30.01 10.50
C ILE A 48 -15.68 30.90 10.15
N GLN A 49 -15.73 31.31 8.89
CA GLN A 49 -16.85 32.10 8.38
C GLN A 49 -18.15 31.26 8.36
N PRO A 50 -19.34 31.88 8.36
CA PRO A 50 -20.61 31.17 8.27
C PRO A 50 -20.76 30.27 7.02
N ASP A 51 -19.99 30.49 5.99
CA ASP A 51 -19.94 29.68 4.77
C ASP A 51 -19.01 28.44 4.89
N GLY A 52 -18.38 28.25 6.04
CA GLY A 52 -17.46 27.12 6.30
C GLY A 52 -16.05 27.35 5.78
N THR A 53 -15.61 28.58 5.57
CA THR A 53 -14.26 28.92 5.14
C THR A 53 -13.42 29.52 6.26
N VAL A 54 -12.09 29.41 6.17
CA VAL A 54 -11.12 30.21 6.93
C VAL A 54 -10.38 31.10 5.96
N GLY A 55 -10.55 32.40 6.08
CA GLY A 55 -10.14 33.30 5.02
C GLY A 55 -10.90 33.00 3.72
N MET A 56 -10.18 32.55 2.69
CA MET A 56 -10.78 32.13 1.41
C MET A 56 -10.78 30.59 1.21
N LEU A 57 -10.31 29.80 2.19
CA LEU A 57 -10.17 28.35 2.06
C LEU A 57 -11.35 27.62 2.68
N PRO A 58 -12.01 26.71 1.95
CA PRO A 58 -12.97 25.77 2.52
C PRO A 58 -12.32 24.92 3.61
N VAL A 59 -13.03 24.67 4.69
CA VAL A 59 -12.55 23.84 5.81
C VAL A 59 -13.10 22.43 5.72
N VAL A 60 -12.21 21.47 5.91
CA VAL A 60 -12.52 20.05 6.07
C VAL A 60 -12.22 19.67 7.51
N ASP A 61 -13.25 19.42 8.31
CA ASP A 61 -13.10 19.01 9.71
C ASP A 61 -12.53 17.56 9.77
N ALA A 62 -11.36 17.43 10.39
CA ALA A 62 -10.68 16.16 10.61
C ALA A 62 -10.56 15.79 12.09
N ARG A 63 -11.24 16.53 12.99
CA ARG A 63 -11.23 16.21 14.44
C ARG A 63 -11.70 14.77 14.68
N GLY A 64 -10.93 14.02 15.47
CA GLY A 64 -11.18 12.60 15.74
C GLY A 64 -10.88 11.65 14.56
N ALA A 65 -10.27 12.14 13.48
CA ALA A 65 -9.81 11.34 12.37
C ALA A 65 -8.28 11.35 12.27
N TYR A 66 -7.71 10.25 11.77
CA TYR A 66 -6.35 10.26 11.25
C TYR A 66 -6.35 10.95 9.88
N VAL A 67 -5.42 11.88 9.69
CA VAL A 67 -5.07 12.44 8.38
C VAL A 67 -3.82 11.71 7.92
N VAL A 68 -3.95 10.87 6.92
CA VAL A 68 -2.86 9.99 6.46
C VAL A 68 -2.59 10.21 4.98
N PRO A 69 -1.38 9.90 4.50
CA PRO A 69 -1.14 9.86 3.05
C PRO A 69 -2.05 8.83 2.40
N GLY A 70 -2.39 9.03 1.14
CA GLY A 70 -3.07 8.01 0.35
C GLY A 70 -2.25 6.73 0.28
N LEU A 71 -2.93 5.59 0.36
CA LEU A 71 -2.29 4.29 0.26
C LEU A 71 -1.77 4.05 -1.16
N ILE A 72 -0.61 3.43 -1.25
CA ILE A 72 0.06 3.08 -2.50
C ILE A 72 0.22 1.57 -2.54
N ASP A 73 -0.35 0.95 -3.54
CA ASP A 73 -0.33 -0.48 -3.74
C ASP A 73 0.48 -0.81 -4.99
N ILE A 74 1.63 -1.46 -4.82
CA ILE A 74 2.54 -1.72 -5.93
C ILE A 74 2.50 -3.16 -6.44
N HIS A 75 1.62 -3.99 -5.85
CA HIS A 75 1.38 -5.35 -6.32
C HIS A 75 -0.06 -5.78 -6.06
N SER A 76 -0.90 -5.74 -7.10
CA SER A 76 -2.29 -6.17 -7.02
C SER A 76 -2.81 -6.74 -8.34
N ASP A 77 -3.36 -7.95 -8.30
CA ASP A 77 -4.07 -8.56 -9.42
C ASP A 77 -5.60 -8.37 -9.33
N TYR A 78 -6.06 -7.50 -8.42
CA TYR A 78 -7.48 -7.27 -8.14
C TYR A 78 -8.32 -6.98 -9.39
N VAL A 79 -7.75 -6.28 -10.37
CA VAL A 79 -8.46 -5.98 -11.62
C VAL A 79 -8.89 -7.24 -12.38
N GLU A 80 -8.13 -8.34 -12.26
CA GLU A 80 -8.52 -9.64 -12.84
C GLU A 80 -9.81 -10.16 -12.20
N ASN A 81 -9.97 -10.03 -10.88
CA ASN A 81 -11.17 -10.45 -10.16
C ASN A 81 -12.41 -9.64 -10.56
N VAL A 82 -12.24 -8.32 -10.83
CA VAL A 82 -13.33 -7.45 -11.29
C VAL A 82 -13.69 -7.77 -12.74
N ALA A 83 -12.69 -8.04 -13.58
CA ALA A 83 -12.89 -8.35 -15.00
C ALA A 83 -13.36 -9.79 -15.22
N SER A 84 -12.98 -10.72 -14.33
CA SER A 84 -13.37 -12.14 -14.40
C SER A 84 -13.94 -12.63 -13.06
N PRO A 85 -15.16 -12.22 -12.69
CA PRO A 85 -15.77 -12.55 -11.41
C PRO A 85 -16.14 -14.05 -11.29
N ARG A 86 -16.05 -14.79 -12.37
CA ARG A 86 -16.20 -16.26 -12.44
C ARG A 86 -15.19 -16.82 -13.45
N PRO A 87 -14.69 -18.05 -13.27
CA PRO A 87 -13.61 -18.62 -14.08
C PRO A 87 -13.83 -18.59 -15.60
N SER A 88 -15.09 -18.63 -16.06
CA SER A 88 -15.43 -18.67 -17.51
C SER A 88 -15.98 -17.37 -18.07
N VAL A 89 -15.95 -16.28 -17.30
CA VAL A 89 -16.59 -15.01 -17.69
C VAL A 89 -15.55 -13.90 -17.75
N VAL A 90 -15.51 -13.19 -18.89
CA VAL A 90 -14.75 -11.95 -19.02
C VAL A 90 -15.74 -10.80 -19.28
N MET A 91 -15.75 -9.84 -18.39
CA MET A 91 -16.53 -8.61 -18.48
C MET A 91 -15.86 -7.62 -19.43
N ASN A 92 -16.52 -6.53 -19.76
CA ASN A 92 -15.87 -5.46 -20.50
C ASN A 92 -14.70 -4.86 -19.70
N LEU A 93 -13.49 -4.93 -20.23
CA LEU A 93 -12.24 -4.63 -19.52
C LEU A 93 -12.16 -3.16 -19.12
N ALA A 94 -12.51 -2.23 -20.00
CA ALA A 94 -12.53 -0.80 -19.69
C ALA A 94 -13.50 -0.49 -18.55
N THR A 95 -14.74 -1.03 -18.62
CA THR A 95 -15.72 -0.85 -17.53
C THR A 95 -15.24 -1.48 -16.21
N SER A 96 -14.53 -2.60 -16.27
CA SER A 96 -13.99 -3.28 -15.09
C SER A 96 -12.92 -2.43 -14.41
N LEU A 97 -12.06 -1.76 -15.17
CA LEU A 97 -11.08 -0.80 -14.61
C LEU A 97 -11.75 0.37 -13.89
N TYR A 98 -12.80 0.98 -14.47
CA TYR A 98 -13.53 2.07 -13.81
C TYR A 98 -14.31 1.60 -12.57
N LYS A 99 -14.75 0.34 -12.52
CA LYS A 99 -15.33 -0.24 -11.30
C LYS A 99 -14.27 -0.48 -10.24
N ALA A 100 -13.11 -1.03 -10.63
CA ALA A 100 -11.98 -1.19 -9.73
C ALA A 100 -11.52 0.18 -9.17
N ASP A 101 -11.40 1.21 -9.99
CA ASP A 101 -11.06 2.58 -9.58
C ASP A 101 -11.95 3.09 -8.44
N ARG A 102 -13.27 2.91 -8.56
CA ARG A 102 -14.25 3.33 -7.54
C ARG A 102 -14.16 2.52 -6.26
N GLU A 103 -13.81 1.25 -6.35
CA GLU A 103 -13.70 0.37 -5.20
C GLU A 103 -12.36 0.58 -4.48
N LEU A 104 -11.27 0.68 -5.22
CA LEU A 104 -9.93 0.91 -4.68
C LEU A 104 -9.85 2.19 -3.85
N VAL A 105 -10.43 3.31 -4.33
CA VAL A 105 -10.45 4.57 -3.58
C VAL A 105 -11.24 4.45 -2.27
N SER A 106 -12.27 3.62 -2.21
CA SER A 106 -13.04 3.40 -0.98
C SER A 106 -12.24 2.68 0.11
N HIS A 107 -11.22 1.91 -0.30
CA HIS A 107 -10.23 1.27 0.59
C HIS A 107 -9.03 2.16 0.91
N GLY A 108 -8.99 3.39 0.38
CA GLY A 108 -7.94 4.37 0.63
C GLY A 108 -6.75 4.30 -0.34
N ILE A 109 -6.81 3.43 -1.34
CA ILE A 109 -5.76 3.36 -2.36
C ILE A 109 -5.90 4.58 -3.27
N THR A 110 -4.82 5.35 -3.41
CA THR A 110 -4.74 6.55 -4.27
C THR A 110 -3.80 6.34 -5.45
N THR A 111 -2.95 5.32 -5.37
CA THR A 111 -2.08 4.88 -6.47
C THR A 111 -2.04 3.36 -6.46
N ILE A 112 -2.34 2.74 -7.60
CA ILE A 112 -2.34 1.29 -7.79
C ILE A 112 -1.43 0.92 -8.95
N TYR A 113 -0.64 -0.14 -8.78
CA TYR A 113 0.10 -0.81 -9.82
C TYR A 113 -0.62 -2.14 -10.12
N HIS A 114 -1.33 -2.20 -11.23
CA HIS A 114 -1.98 -3.42 -11.67
C HIS A 114 -0.95 -4.44 -12.08
N SER A 115 -0.87 -5.54 -11.34
CA SER A 115 0.04 -6.64 -11.59
C SER A 115 -0.55 -7.56 -12.63
N LEU A 116 -0.12 -7.40 -13.88
CA LEU A 116 -0.59 -8.19 -15.00
C LEU A 116 0.51 -9.13 -15.45
N SER A 117 0.20 -10.43 -15.45
CA SER A 117 1.14 -11.46 -15.90
C SER A 117 0.95 -11.75 -17.36
N VAL A 118 2.07 -11.80 -18.09
CA VAL A 118 2.12 -12.30 -19.45
C VAL A 118 2.44 -13.78 -19.38
N TYR A 119 1.49 -14.60 -19.80
CA TYR A 119 1.59 -16.05 -19.73
C TYR A 119 1.81 -16.65 -21.10
N GLY A 120 2.74 -17.61 -21.20
CA GLY A 120 2.92 -18.44 -22.37
C GLY A 120 1.80 -19.47 -22.58
N ALA A 121 1.91 -20.26 -23.64
CA ALA A 121 0.89 -21.23 -24.06
C ALA A 121 0.64 -22.38 -23.05
N HIS A 122 1.51 -22.57 -22.06
CA HIS A 122 1.50 -23.72 -21.15
C HIS A 122 1.01 -23.37 -19.73
N ILE A 123 0.22 -22.33 -19.59
CA ILE A 123 -0.29 -21.92 -18.26
C ILE A 123 -1.15 -23.02 -17.63
N PHE A 124 -0.86 -23.34 -16.39
CA PHE A 124 -1.59 -24.35 -15.63
C PHE A 124 -3.02 -23.91 -15.27
N ASP A 125 -3.20 -22.68 -14.75
CA ASP A 125 -4.49 -22.10 -14.38
C ASP A 125 -5.00 -21.18 -15.50
N HIS A 126 -5.54 -21.82 -16.55
CA HIS A 126 -6.08 -21.08 -17.67
C HIS A 126 -7.41 -20.41 -17.29
N LYS A 127 -7.34 -19.12 -17.01
CA LYS A 127 -8.50 -18.23 -16.92
C LYS A 127 -8.58 -17.41 -18.20
N PRO A 128 -9.74 -17.26 -18.84
CA PRO A 128 -9.87 -16.46 -20.07
C PRO A 128 -9.34 -15.02 -19.93
N ILE A 129 -9.41 -14.43 -18.72
CA ILE A 129 -8.83 -13.11 -18.47
C ILE A 129 -7.30 -13.07 -18.67
N ARG A 130 -6.62 -14.21 -18.52
CA ARG A 130 -5.18 -14.36 -18.69
C ARG A 130 -4.76 -14.72 -20.12
N ASP A 131 -5.71 -14.86 -21.04
CA ASP A 131 -5.40 -14.93 -22.46
C ASP A 131 -4.63 -13.69 -22.89
N PHE A 132 -3.58 -13.88 -23.68
CA PHE A 132 -2.69 -12.79 -24.10
C PHE A 132 -3.46 -11.57 -24.68
N GLY A 133 -4.53 -11.82 -25.46
CA GLY A 133 -5.36 -10.75 -26.02
C GLY A 133 -6.06 -9.90 -24.94
N ASN A 134 -6.55 -10.52 -23.85
CA ASN A 134 -7.19 -9.82 -22.75
C ASN A 134 -6.17 -9.07 -21.89
N VAL A 135 -5.02 -9.69 -21.61
CA VAL A 135 -3.92 -9.04 -20.87
C VAL A 135 -3.40 -7.83 -21.65
N SER A 136 -3.17 -7.98 -22.97
CA SER A 136 -2.76 -6.89 -23.86
C SER A 136 -3.75 -5.74 -23.85
N ALA A 137 -5.05 -6.04 -23.93
CA ALA A 137 -6.09 -5.03 -23.87
C ALA A 137 -6.16 -4.32 -22.50
N LEU A 138 -5.96 -5.05 -21.39
CA LEU A 138 -5.85 -4.44 -20.05
C LEU A 138 -4.64 -3.51 -19.95
N ILE A 139 -3.46 -3.93 -20.43
CA ILE A 139 -2.26 -3.08 -20.50
C ILE A 139 -2.57 -1.78 -21.24
N ASP A 140 -3.22 -1.87 -22.39
CA ASP A 140 -3.57 -0.69 -23.19
C ASP A 140 -4.58 0.22 -22.48
N HIS A 141 -5.58 -0.34 -21.81
CA HIS A 141 -6.54 0.45 -21.03
C HIS A 141 -5.88 1.14 -19.83
N VAL A 142 -5.03 0.44 -19.06
CA VAL A 142 -4.30 1.04 -17.95
C VAL A 142 -3.38 2.17 -18.43
N ALA A 143 -2.65 1.95 -19.53
CA ALA A 143 -1.81 2.98 -20.14
C ALA A 143 -2.63 4.17 -20.65
N GLY A 144 -3.83 3.92 -21.20
CA GLY A 144 -4.76 4.95 -21.64
C GLY A 144 -5.22 5.87 -20.51
N MET A 145 -5.47 5.32 -19.31
CA MET A 145 -5.86 6.11 -18.13
C MET A 145 -4.77 7.08 -17.68
N ARG A 146 -3.50 6.85 -18.01
CA ARG A 146 -2.39 7.77 -17.68
C ARG A 146 -2.36 9.01 -18.57
N VAL A 147 -2.87 8.91 -19.79
CA VAL A 147 -2.82 10.00 -20.80
C VAL A 147 -3.97 10.99 -20.62
N VAL A 148 -5.09 10.54 -20.10
CA VAL A 148 -6.27 11.38 -19.85
C VAL A 148 -6.07 12.02 -18.48
N GLU A 149 -5.43 13.19 -18.45
CA GLU A 149 -5.09 14.01 -17.28
C GLU A 149 -6.11 13.88 -16.12
N GLU A 150 -5.94 12.92 -15.22
CA GLU A 150 -6.58 12.74 -13.90
C GLU A 150 -8.08 13.14 -13.78
N ARG A 151 -8.82 13.30 -14.90
CA ARG A 151 -10.20 13.82 -14.90
C ARG A 151 -11.26 12.74 -15.01
N ASP A 152 -10.92 11.63 -15.64
CA ASP A 152 -11.88 10.58 -15.95
C ASP A 152 -11.86 9.42 -14.95
N HIS A 153 -10.91 9.41 -14.02
CA HIS A 153 -10.75 8.40 -12.97
C HIS A 153 -10.43 9.04 -11.62
N LEU A 154 -10.54 8.26 -10.55
CA LEU A 154 -10.44 8.76 -9.17
C LEU A 154 -9.03 8.67 -8.63
N ILE A 155 -8.29 7.59 -8.95
CA ILE A 155 -6.96 7.28 -8.45
C ILE A 155 -5.94 7.18 -9.59
N ARG A 156 -4.65 7.05 -9.28
CA ARG A 156 -3.60 6.84 -10.28
C ARG A 156 -3.44 5.37 -10.59
N HIS A 157 -3.59 5.02 -11.86
CA HIS A 157 -3.37 3.68 -12.39
C HIS A 157 -1.99 3.58 -13.02
N ARG A 158 -1.24 2.54 -12.62
CA ARG A 158 0.09 2.19 -13.07
C ARG A 158 0.12 0.73 -13.48
N LEU A 159 1.12 0.34 -14.26
CA LEU A 159 1.28 -1.03 -14.71
C LEU A 159 2.52 -1.67 -14.07
N HIS A 160 2.30 -2.78 -13.38
CA HIS A 160 3.31 -3.72 -12.97
C HIS A 160 3.25 -4.93 -13.89
N LEU A 161 4.23 -5.07 -14.77
CA LEU A 161 4.33 -6.21 -15.69
C LEU A 161 5.04 -7.36 -15.00
N ARG A 162 4.33 -8.49 -14.86
CA ARG A 162 4.87 -9.72 -14.29
C ARG A 162 5.31 -10.63 -15.41
N VAL A 163 6.61 -10.98 -15.43
CA VAL A 163 7.22 -11.82 -16.47
C VAL A 163 7.44 -13.21 -15.90
N GLU A 164 6.66 -14.16 -16.37
CA GLU A 164 6.87 -15.59 -16.10
C GLU A 164 8.03 -16.11 -16.93
N LEU A 165 8.97 -16.83 -16.30
CA LEU A 165 10.16 -17.30 -17.00
C LEU A 165 9.88 -18.38 -18.06
N ASP A 166 8.71 -19.03 -18.04
CA ASP A 166 8.29 -20.00 -19.06
C ASP A 166 7.57 -19.36 -20.26
N SER A 167 7.39 -18.04 -20.28
CA SER A 167 6.77 -17.30 -21.39
C SER A 167 7.78 -17.00 -22.51
N VAL A 168 8.53 -18.02 -22.95
CA VAL A 168 9.59 -17.89 -23.97
C VAL A 168 9.03 -17.43 -25.32
N ASP A 169 7.84 -17.92 -25.67
CA ASP A 169 7.11 -17.58 -26.90
C ASP A 169 6.63 -16.13 -26.96
N LEU A 170 6.57 -15.42 -25.81
CA LEU A 170 6.15 -14.04 -25.70
C LEU A 170 7.31 -13.06 -25.40
N TYR A 171 8.56 -13.53 -25.55
CA TYR A 171 9.73 -12.71 -25.23
C TYR A 171 9.76 -11.37 -26.00
N ASP A 172 9.49 -11.40 -27.29
CA ASP A 172 9.48 -10.20 -28.15
C ASP A 172 8.34 -9.23 -27.74
N ASP A 173 7.18 -9.75 -27.35
CA ASP A 173 6.06 -8.93 -26.87
C ASP A 173 6.40 -8.29 -25.51
N ILE A 174 7.02 -9.04 -24.60
CA ILE A 174 7.50 -8.52 -23.30
C ILE A 174 8.50 -7.39 -23.53
N GLU A 175 9.50 -7.60 -24.41
CA GLU A 175 10.46 -6.56 -24.78
C GLU A 175 9.76 -5.32 -25.34
N ALA A 176 8.80 -5.51 -26.24
CA ALA A 176 8.03 -4.43 -26.83
C ALA A 176 7.23 -3.64 -25.76
N TYR A 177 6.61 -4.32 -24.79
CA TYR A 177 5.93 -3.64 -23.68
C TYR A 177 6.89 -2.79 -22.83
N LEU A 178 8.05 -3.33 -22.45
CA LEU A 178 9.04 -2.56 -21.69
C LEU A 178 9.52 -1.33 -22.49
N ARG A 179 9.70 -1.45 -23.81
CA ARG A 179 10.11 -0.31 -24.64
C ARG A 179 9.00 0.71 -24.89
N SER A 180 7.73 0.32 -24.76
CA SER A 180 6.57 1.17 -25.11
C SER A 180 6.34 2.35 -24.17
N GLY A 181 6.91 2.34 -22.95
CA GLY A 181 6.61 3.30 -21.89
C GLY A 181 5.28 3.08 -21.18
N LYS A 182 4.60 1.95 -21.42
CA LYS A 182 3.35 1.58 -20.75
C LYS A 182 3.58 0.96 -19.35
N VAL A 183 4.77 0.41 -19.11
CA VAL A 183 5.15 -0.30 -17.89
C VAL A 183 5.82 0.65 -16.91
N ASP A 184 5.48 0.55 -15.62
CA ASP A 184 6.05 1.35 -14.53
C ASP A 184 6.95 0.52 -13.60
N LEU A 185 6.67 -0.78 -13.47
CA LEU A 185 7.40 -1.74 -12.68
C LEU A 185 7.41 -3.08 -13.40
N VAL A 186 8.52 -3.82 -13.33
CA VAL A 186 8.61 -5.18 -13.89
C VAL A 186 9.13 -6.15 -12.83
N SER A 187 8.50 -7.33 -12.74
CA SER A 187 9.01 -8.45 -11.93
C SER A 187 9.27 -9.70 -12.75
N PHE A 188 10.28 -10.48 -12.31
CA PHE A 188 10.64 -11.75 -12.91
C PHE A 188 10.29 -12.88 -11.93
N MET A 189 9.50 -13.87 -12.42
CA MET A 189 8.90 -14.92 -11.59
C MET A 189 9.17 -16.30 -12.16
N ASP A 190 9.45 -17.26 -11.28
CA ASP A 190 9.59 -18.68 -11.61
C ASP A 190 8.64 -19.52 -10.74
N HIS A 191 7.46 -19.81 -11.25
CA HIS A 191 6.45 -20.65 -10.61
C HIS A 191 6.62 -22.15 -10.93
N THR A 192 7.81 -22.57 -11.33
CA THR A 192 8.11 -24.00 -11.57
C THR A 192 7.92 -24.79 -10.28
N PRO A 193 7.15 -25.91 -10.32
CA PRO A 193 7.00 -26.79 -9.17
C PRO A 193 8.34 -27.26 -8.62
N GLY A 194 8.53 -27.16 -7.30
CA GLY A 194 9.80 -27.41 -6.61
C GLY A 194 10.68 -26.17 -6.42
N ARG A 195 10.20 -24.96 -6.82
CA ARG A 195 10.89 -23.68 -6.64
C ARG A 195 9.96 -22.61 -6.08
N GLY A 196 10.54 -21.57 -5.49
CA GLY A 196 9.84 -20.37 -5.02
C GLY A 196 8.63 -20.70 -4.14
N GLN A 197 7.47 -20.12 -4.45
CA GLN A 197 6.22 -20.36 -3.75
C GLN A 197 5.83 -21.85 -3.68
N TYR A 198 6.13 -22.62 -4.72
CA TYR A 198 5.76 -24.05 -4.88
C TYR A 198 6.93 -24.99 -4.61
N ARG A 199 7.86 -24.62 -3.71
CA ARG A 199 8.99 -25.47 -3.32
C ARG A 199 8.53 -26.80 -2.71
N ASP A 200 7.37 -26.81 -2.04
CA ASP A 200 6.73 -28.01 -1.54
C ASP A 200 5.72 -28.55 -2.58
N LEU A 201 6.08 -29.68 -3.17
CA LEU A 201 5.24 -30.35 -4.20
C LEU A 201 3.91 -30.86 -3.64
N LEU A 202 3.80 -31.10 -2.32
CA LEU A 202 2.51 -31.49 -1.71
C LEU A 202 1.56 -30.31 -1.69
N VAL A 203 2.04 -29.13 -1.27
CA VAL A 203 1.26 -27.88 -1.32
C VAL A 203 0.82 -27.57 -2.73
N PHE A 204 1.72 -27.73 -3.72
CA PHE A 204 1.38 -27.58 -5.12
C PHE A 204 0.31 -28.56 -5.59
N SER A 205 0.43 -29.85 -5.23
CA SER A 205 -0.55 -30.88 -5.58
C SER A 205 -1.93 -30.60 -4.97
N ASP A 206 -1.97 -30.18 -3.71
CA ASP A 206 -3.22 -29.84 -3.03
C ASP A 206 -3.89 -28.61 -3.65
N MET A 207 -3.10 -27.62 -4.04
CA MET A 207 -3.60 -26.46 -4.79
C MET A 207 -4.22 -26.91 -6.13
N LEU A 208 -3.54 -27.77 -6.90
CA LEU A 208 -4.04 -28.31 -8.15
C LEU A 208 -5.39 -29.01 -7.99
N LYS A 209 -5.51 -29.87 -6.97
CA LYS A 209 -6.76 -30.57 -6.61
C LYS A 209 -7.88 -29.59 -6.22
N GLY A 210 -7.53 -28.43 -5.65
CA GLY A 210 -8.51 -27.40 -5.30
C GLY A 210 -9.11 -26.70 -6.54
N TYR A 211 -8.37 -26.63 -7.65
CA TYR A 211 -8.83 -25.97 -8.89
C TYR A 211 -9.45 -26.94 -9.91
N ARG A 212 -9.03 -28.18 -9.93
CA ARG A 212 -9.46 -29.21 -10.90
C ARG A 212 -9.59 -30.56 -10.22
N ASP A 213 -10.53 -31.35 -10.71
CA ASP A 213 -10.65 -32.77 -10.34
C ASP A 213 -9.60 -33.56 -11.12
N LEU A 214 -8.38 -33.66 -10.54
CA LEU A 214 -7.21 -34.31 -11.12
C LEU A 214 -6.79 -35.49 -10.24
N ASP A 215 -6.38 -36.60 -10.88
CA ASP A 215 -5.76 -37.69 -10.17
C ASP A 215 -4.25 -37.48 -9.96
N ASP A 216 -3.62 -38.35 -9.13
CA ASP A 216 -2.22 -38.19 -8.77
C ASP A 216 -1.28 -38.44 -9.94
N ASP A 217 -1.69 -39.18 -10.99
CA ASP A 217 -0.88 -39.42 -12.19
C ASP A 217 -0.89 -38.17 -13.09
N GLU A 218 -2.06 -37.57 -13.30
CA GLU A 218 -2.23 -36.32 -14.02
C GLU A 218 -1.42 -35.19 -13.39
N ILE A 219 -1.45 -35.09 -12.06
CA ILE A 219 -0.66 -34.08 -11.31
C ILE A 219 0.84 -34.31 -11.52
N ARG A 220 1.33 -35.55 -11.46
CA ARG A 220 2.74 -35.85 -11.72
C ARG A 220 3.18 -35.49 -13.13
N ASP A 221 2.31 -35.72 -14.11
CA ASP A 221 2.60 -35.39 -15.51
C ASP A 221 2.64 -33.87 -15.70
N ILE A 222 1.74 -33.11 -15.07
CA ILE A 222 1.76 -31.63 -15.07
C ILE A 222 3.06 -31.12 -14.43
N ILE A 223 3.43 -31.61 -13.25
CA ILE A 223 4.67 -31.23 -12.57
C ILE A 223 5.87 -31.47 -13.48
N LYS A 224 5.96 -32.66 -14.07
CA LYS A 224 7.07 -33.03 -14.96
C LYS A 224 7.14 -32.15 -16.20
N MET A 225 5.99 -31.88 -16.81
CA MET A 225 5.88 -30.98 -17.98
C MET A 225 6.38 -29.58 -17.65
N GLN A 226 5.94 -28.99 -16.54
CA GLN A 226 6.37 -27.65 -16.13
C GLN A 226 7.84 -27.59 -15.74
N GLN A 227 8.37 -28.63 -15.07
CA GLN A 227 9.80 -28.69 -14.74
C GLN A 227 10.68 -28.83 -15.97
N GLN A 228 10.16 -29.35 -17.09
CA GLN A 228 10.90 -29.52 -18.35
C GLN A 228 10.62 -28.41 -19.37
N SER A 229 9.73 -27.46 -19.07
CA SER A 229 9.43 -26.34 -19.95
C SER A 229 10.67 -25.49 -20.19
N GLU A 230 10.84 -25.00 -21.42
CA GLU A 230 11.86 -24.05 -21.78
C GLU A 230 11.64 -22.73 -20.98
N LYS A 231 12.74 -22.06 -20.64
CA LYS A 231 12.72 -20.83 -19.84
C LYS A 231 13.44 -19.70 -20.54
N ILE A 232 13.00 -18.49 -20.31
CA ILE A 232 13.75 -17.27 -20.64
C ILE A 232 15.13 -17.36 -19.99
N THR A 233 16.17 -17.25 -20.78
CA THR A 233 17.56 -17.42 -20.32
C THR A 233 18.04 -16.25 -19.48
N TYR A 234 19.05 -16.45 -18.63
CA TYR A 234 19.66 -15.36 -17.85
C TYR A 234 20.14 -14.18 -18.71
N ALA A 235 20.64 -14.45 -19.93
CA ALA A 235 21.04 -13.40 -20.86
C ALA A 235 19.83 -12.56 -21.33
N GLN A 236 18.72 -13.23 -21.62
CA GLN A 236 17.47 -12.55 -22.00
C GLN A 236 16.87 -11.76 -20.83
N ILE A 237 16.86 -12.31 -19.60
CA ILE A 237 16.43 -11.57 -18.39
C ILE A 237 17.30 -10.32 -18.21
N SER A 238 18.63 -10.45 -18.38
CA SER A 238 19.55 -9.32 -18.28
C SER A 238 19.28 -8.24 -19.34
N CYS A 239 18.89 -8.65 -20.55
CA CYS A 239 18.47 -7.72 -21.61
C CYS A 239 17.20 -6.96 -21.23
N LEU A 240 16.15 -7.67 -20.76
CA LEU A 240 14.89 -7.06 -20.30
C LEU A 240 15.12 -6.11 -19.12
N ALA A 241 15.95 -6.51 -18.15
CA ALA A 241 16.32 -5.67 -17.00
C ALA A 241 17.08 -4.41 -17.45
N GLY A 242 17.96 -4.54 -18.46
CA GLY A 242 18.65 -3.40 -19.08
C GLY A 242 17.67 -2.38 -19.66
N ILE A 243 16.65 -2.83 -20.39
CA ILE A 243 15.59 -1.98 -20.95
C ILE A 243 14.81 -1.29 -19.81
N ALA A 244 14.46 -2.04 -18.76
CA ALA A 244 13.74 -1.49 -17.62
C ALA A 244 14.53 -0.34 -16.95
N ARG A 245 15.83 -0.53 -16.73
CA ARG A 245 16.72 0.51 -16.17
C ARG A 245 16.83 1.74 -17.07
N GLU A 246 17.04 1.56 -18.37
CA GLU A 246 17.09 2.66 -19.34
C GLU A 246 15.81 3.49 -19.32
N ARG A 247 14.67 2.89 -18.97
CA ARG A 247 13.36 3.54 -18.86
C ARG A 247 13.05 4.06 -17.46
N GLY A 248 13.92 3.84 -16.48
CA GLY A 248 13.71 4.26 -15.09
C GLY A 248 12.61 3.49 -14.36
N MET A 249 12.32 2.25 -14.80
CA MET A 249 11.38 1.36 -14.13
C MET A 249 12.02 0.72 -12.90
N SER A 250 11.25 0.49 -11.85
CA SER A 250 11.68 -0.37 -10.75
C SER A 250 11.69 -1.84 -11.22
N ILE A 251 12.68 -2.61 -10.77
CA ILE A 251 12.81 -4.04 -11.06
C ILE A 251 12.59 -4.81 -9.77
N ALA A 252 11.74 -5.84 -9.83
CA ALA A 252 11.45 -6.72 -8.73
C ALA A 252 11.86 -8.17 -9.04
N SER A 253 12.30 -8.88 -7.99
CA SER A 253 12.36 -10.32 -7.93
C SER A 253 11.12 -10.84 -7.21
N HIS A 254 10.61 -12.01 -7.58
CA HIS A 254 9.39 -12.56 -7.00
C HIS A 254 9.66 -13.95 -6.42
N ASP A 255 9.10 -14.26 -5.23
CA ASP A 255 9.27 -15.53 -4.52
C ASP A 255 10.74 -15.94 -4.34
N ASP A 256 11.54 -15.01 -3.80
CA ASP A 256 12.95 -15.30 -3.54
C ASP A 256 13.09 -16.40 -2.48
N ASP A 257 13.80 -17.47 -2.87
CA ASP A 257 13.97 -18.70 -2.07
C ASP A 257 15.42 -19.03 -1.73
N SER A 258 16.37 -18.30 -2.34
CA SER A 258 17.80 -18.54 -2.18
C SER A 258 18.63 -17.26 -2.26
N GLU A 259 19.82 -17.29 -1.65
CA GLU A 259 20.79 -16.19 -1.76
C GLU A 259 21.38 -16.06 -3.16
N GLU A 260 21.46 -17.15 -3.89
CA GLU A 260 21.92 -17.18 -5.29
C GLU A 260 20.96 -16.39 -6.18
N LYS A 261 19.65 -16.58 -6.01
CA LYS A 261 18.63 -15.81 -6.74
C LYS A 261 18.70 -14.33 -6.38
N LEU A 262 18.79 -14.00 -5.08
CA LEU A 262 18.96 -12.61 -4.64
C LEU A 262 20.23 -11.98 -5.22
N ALA A 263 21.37 -12.70 -5.26
CA ALA A 263 22.62 -12.19 -5.81
C ALA A 263 22.51 -11.95 -7.33
N PHE A 264 21.82 -12.83 -8.05
CA PHE A 264 21.55 -12.65 -9.48
C PHE A 264 20.69 -11.40 -9.72
N MET A 265 19.59 -11.25 -8.98
CA MET A 265 18.68 -10.11 -9.13
C MET A 265 19.32 -8.79 -8.70
N ASP A 266 20.16 -8.80 -7.66
CA ASP A 266 20.96 -7.64 -7.24
C ASP A 266 21.94 -7.23 -8.35
N GLY A 267 22.55 -8.18 -9.04
CA GLY A 267 23.37 -7.96 -10.25
C GLY A 267 22.59 -7.33 -11.42
N LEU A 268 21.28 -7.44 -11.44
CA LEU A 268 20.38 -6.77 -12.40
C LEU A 268 19.88 -5.40 -11.88
N GLU A 269 20.36 -4.96 -10.71
CA GLU A 269 19.92 -3.76 -10.01
C GLU A 269 18.44 -3.80 -9.62
N ALA A 270 17.92 -5.00 -9.31
CA ALA A 270 16.59 -5.13 -8.73
C ALA A 270 16.56 -4.47 -7.34
N THR A 271 15.57 -3.63 -7.12
CA THR A 271 15.39 -2.87 -5.87
C THR A 271 14.29 -3.41 -4.98
N ILE A 272 13.58 -4.43 -5.43
CA ILE A 272 12.41 -5.00 -4.78
C ILE A 272 12.52 -6.52 -4.75
N SER A 273 12.22 -7.12 -3.58
CA SER A 273 12.03 -8.55 -3.38
C SER A 273 10.59 -8.78 -2.95
N GLU A 274 9.78 -9.35 -3.84
CA GLU A 274 8.36 -9.63 -3.59
C GLU A 274 8.19 -11.04 -3.03
N PHE A 275 7.49 -11.15 -1.92
CA PHE A 275 7.12 -12.41 -1.27
C PHE A 275 8.30 -13.35 -0.98
N PRO A 276 9.39 -12.87 -0.32
CA PRO A 276 10.49 -13.74 0.07
C PRO A 276 9.96 -14.91 0.92
N ILE A 277 10.45 -16.12 0.62
CA ILE A 277 9.84 -17.36 1.13
C ILE A 277 10.13 -17.60 2.62
N THR A 278 11.27 -17.13 3.11
CA THR A 278 11.67 -17.30 4.52
C THR A 278 12.15 -15.97 5.12
N LEU A 279 12.15 -15.92 6.46
CA LEU A 279 12.63 -14.75 7.19
C LEU A 279 14.09 -14.43 6.90
N ASP A 280 14.92 -15.46 6.74
CA ASP A 280 16.35 -15.27 6.45
C ASP A 280 16.59 -14.71 5.04
N ILE A 281 15.81 -15.14 4.06
CA ILE A 281 15.85 -14.58 2.70
C ILE A 281 15.34 -13.14 2.70
N ALA A 282 14.26 -12.84 3.44
CA ALA A 282 13.78 -11.46 3.59
C ALA A 282 14.84 -10.54 4.23
N ARG A 283 15.53 -11.01 5.28
CA ARG A 283 16.66 -10.29 5.90
C ARG A 283 17.83 -10.11 4.92
N ALA A 284 18.15 -11.14 4.15
CA ALA A 284 19.22 -11.08 3.14
C ALA A 284 18.89 -10.06 2.04
N ALA A 285 17.65 -10.00 1.57
CA ALA A 285 17.19 -8.98 0.61
C ALA A 285 17.29 -7.57 1.20
N ARG A 286 16.83 -7.37 2.46
CA ARG A 286 17.01 -6.09 3.17
C ARG A 286 18.47 -5.69 3.32
N GLY A 287 19.35 -6.68 3.62
CA GLY A 287 20.80 -6.46 3.72
C GLY A 287 21.45 -6.00 2.42
N ARG A 288 20.85 -6.28 1.29
CA ARG A 288 21.23 -5.78 -0.05
C ARG A 288 20.62 -4.43 -0.41
N GLY A 289 19.81 -3.85 0.49
CA GLY A 289 19.13 -2.58 0.25
C GLY A 289 17.82 -2.67 -0.54
N MET A 290 17.35 -3.88 -0.81
CA MET A 290 16.07 -4.09 -1.47
C MET A 290 14.89 -3.75 -0.54
N HIS A 291 13.82 -3.22 -1.09
CA HIS A 291 12.52 -3.21 -0.43
C HIS A 291 11.91 -4.62 -0.48
N THR A 292 11.33 -5.06 0.62
CA THR A 292 10.74 -6.40 0.73
C THR A 292 9.24 -6.30 0.91
N ILE A 293 8.49 -7.04 0.09
CA ILE A 293 7.03 -6.94 0.02
C ILE A 293 6.38 -8.21 0.57
N ALA A 294 5.31 -8.05 1.35
CA ALA A 294 4.42 -9.13 1.74
C ALA A 294 2.95 -8.73 1.52
N GLY A 295 2.08 -9.74 1.34
CA GLY A 295 0.65 -9.53 1.18
C GLY A 295 -0.02 -9.10 2.49
N ALA A 296 -0.82 -8.03 2.47
CA ALA A 296 -1.63 -7.61 3.60
C ALA A 296 -2.64 -8.69 4.06
N PRO A 297 -3.23 -9.52 3.17
CA PRO A 297 -4.05 -10.66 3.59
C PRO A 297 -3.34 -11.62 4.54
N ASN A 298 -2.03 -11.86 4.35
CA ASN A 298 -1.22 -12.69 5.26
C ASN A 298 -1.14 -12.06 6.66
N VAL A 299 -1.07 -10.72 6.76
CA VAL A 299 -1.14 -10.02 8.05
C VAL A 299 -2.49 -10.28 8.73
N LEU A 300 -3.60 -10.23 8.01
CA LEU A 300 -4.93 -10.45 8.59
C LEU A 300 -5.13 -11.89 9.05
N LEU A 301 -4.72 -12.85 8.23
CA LEU A 301 -4.82 -14.28 8.54
C LEU A 301 -3.85 -14.70 9.66
N GLY A 302 -2.73 -13.99 9.82
CA GLY A 302 -1.68 -14.31 10.79
C GLY A 302 -0.72 -15.41 10.36
N HIS A 303 -0.91 -15.97 9.18
CA HIS A 303 -0.05 -16.98 8.57
C HIS A 303 -0.15 -16.91 7.05
N SER A 304 0.84 -17.45 6.35
CA SER A 304 0.79 -17.61 4.91
C SER A 304 -0.14 -18.77 4.51
N HIS A 305 -0.95 -18.59 3.48
CA HIS A 305 -1.79 -19.64 2.92
C HIS A 305 -0.98 -20.77 2.29
N SER A 306 0.23 -20.50 1.83
CA SER A 306 1.17 -21.48 1.26
C SER A 306 2.17 -22.06 2.28
N GLY A 307 2.03 -21.74 3.57
CA GLY A 307 2.94 -22.19 4.62
C GLY A 307 4.33 -21.53 4.59
N ASN A 308 4.50 -20.47 3.81
CA ASN A 308 5.73 -19.67 3.71
C ASN A 308 5.83 -18.63 4.84
N LEU A 309 6.57 -17.55 4.63
CA LEU A 309 6.84 -16.50 5.60
C LEU A 309 5.56 -15.89 6.21
N SER A 310 5.53 -15.77 7.54
CA SER A 310 4.53 -14.98 8.25
C SER A 310 4.80 -13.48 8.07
N ALA A 311 3.89 -12.74 7.42
CA ALA A 311 4.04 -11.31 7.23
C ALA A 311 4.07 -10.54 8.56
N ARG A 312 3.31 -10.97 9.59
CA ARG A 312 3.34 -10.33 10.92
C ARG A 312 4.71 -10.41 11.55
N GLU A 313 5.30 -11.61 11.60
CA GLU A 313 6.63 -11.83 12.19
C GLU A 313 7.70 -11.06 11.43
N ALA A 314 7.66 -11.08 10.12
CA ALA A 314 8.63 -10.42 9.27
C ALA A 314 8.56 -8.89 9.34
N VAL A 315 7.35 -8.31 9.50
CA VAL A 315 7.18 -6.86 9.73
C VAL A 315 7.68 -6.46 11.12
N VAL A 316 7.42 -7.26 12.17
CA VAL A 316 7.93 -7.01 13.52
C VAL A 316 9.46 -7.04 13.53
N ASP A 317 10.05 -8.02 12.88
CA ASP A 317 11.50 -8.18 12.69
C ASP A 317 12.13 -7.01 11.89
N GLY A 318 11.37 -6.37 11.02
CA GLY A 318 11.86 -5.35 10.09
C GLY A 318 12.37 -5.93 8.76
N ALA A 319 12.19 -7.24 8.56
CA ALA A 319 12.56 -7.94 7.33
C ALA A 319 11.57 -7.66 6.18
N ILE A 320 10.35 -7.22 6.48
CA ILE A 320 9.38 -6.70 5.50
C ILE A 320 9.13 -5.23 5.79
N ASP A 321 9.21 -4.40 4.77
CA ASP A 321 9.00 -2.95 4.86
C ASP A 321 7.91 -2.40 3.92
N VAL A 322 7.31 -3.24 3.08
CA VAL A 322 6.18 -2.89 2.21
C VAL A 322 5.08 -3.94 2.34
N LEU A 323 3.82 -3.48 2.39
CA LEU A 323 2.65 -4.33 2.24
C LEU A 323 1.92 -3.98 0.94
N CYS A 324 1.46 -5.01 0.24
CA CYS A 324 0.61 -4.92 -0.95
C CYS A 324 -0.74 -5.58 -0.71
N SER A 325 -1.74 -5.26 -1.52
CA SER A 325 -3.06 -5.89 -1.40
C SER A 325 -3.13 -7.30 -1.96
N ASP A 326 -2.23 -7.62 -2.89
CA ASP A 326 -2.25 -8.87 -3.61
C ASP A 326 -3.60 -9.04 -4.37
N TYR A 327 -4.49 -9.86 -3.87
CA TYR A 327 -5.83 -10.11 -4.43
C TYR A 327 -6.97 -9.40 -3.65
N TYR A 328 -6.69 -8.78 -2.48
CA TYR A 328 -7.71 -8.24 -1.57
C TYR A 328 -7.41 -6.82 -1.10
N PRO A 329 -7.84 -5.78 -1.84
CA PRO A 329 -7.52 -4.38 -1.56
C PRO A 329 -7.94 -3.88 -0.17
N ALA A 330 -9.05 -4.38 0.37
CA ALA A 330 -9.53 -4.01 1.71
C ALA A 330 -8.51 -4.34 2.81
N ALA A 331 -7.66 -5.35 2.58
CA ALA A 331 -6.67 -5.78 3.56
C ALA A 331 -5.62 -4.71 3.91
N LEU A 332 -5.30 -3.77 3.01
CA LEU A 332 -4.22 -2.81 3.26
C LEU A 332 -4.47 -1.95 4.50
N LEU A 333 -5.63 -1.32 4.58
CA LEU A 333 -5.97 -0.46 5.72
C LEU A 333 -6.16 -1.29 6.99
N ASP A 334 -6.83 -2.44 6.89
CA ASP A 334 -7.06 -3.35 8.02
C ASP A 334 -5.75 -3.91 8.58
N ALA A 335 -4.76 -4.22 7.72
CA ALA A 335 -3.44 -4.71 8.12
C ALA A 335 -2.67 -3.67 8.94
N VAL A 336 -2.75 -2.38 8.59
CA VAL A 336 -2.12 -1.29 9.36
C VAL A 336 -2.63 -1.29 10.80
N PHE A 337 -3.95 -1.33 11.00
CA PHE A 337 -4.54 -1.31 12.34
C PHE A 337 -4.35 -2.65 13.07
N THR A 338 -4.31 -3.76 12.36
CA THR A 338 -3.98 -5.08 12.92
C THR A 338 -2.55 -5.11 13.47
N LEU A 339 -1.57 -4.63 12.71
CA LEU A 339 -0.19 -4.53 13.16
C LEU A 339 -0.05 -3.58 14.36
N HIS A 340 -0.77 -2.46 14.34
CA HIS A 340 -0.76 -1.53 15.46
C HIS A 340 -1.35 -2.15 16.74
N ARG A 341 -2.50 -2.81 16.65
CA ARG A 341 -3.23 -3.33 17.82
C ARG A 341 -2.69 -4.65 18.36
N ILE A 342 -2.24 -5.54 17.48
CA ILE A 342 -1.84 -6.91 17.83
C ILE A 342 -0.32 -7.04 17.97
N CYS A 343 0.44 -6.36 17.12
CA CYS A 343 1.89 -6.49 17.08
C CYS A 343 2.62 -5.31 17.76
N ASP A 344 1.90 -4.38 18.38
CA ASP A 344 2.44 -3.19 19.08
C ASP A 344 3.36 -2.33 18.19
N ILE A 345 3.08 -2.31 16.88
CA ILE A 345 3.80 -1.45 15.95
C ILE A 345 3.19 -0.05 16.00
N GLY A 346 4.02 0.97 16.22
CA GLY A 346 3.55 2.36 16.20
C GLY A 346 2.79 2.68 14.91
N ILE A 347 1.63 3.36 15.03
CA ILE A 347 0.71 3.60 13.89
C ILE A 347 1.40 4.30 12.70
N ALA A 348 2.34 5.23 12.94
CA ALA A 348 3.10 5.89 11.88
C ALA A 348 3.96 4.89 11.10
N ARG A 349 4.66 3.98 11.80
CA ARG A 349 5.42 2.89 11.18
C ARG A 349 4.51 1.94 10.41
N ALA A 350 3.35 1.59 10.97
CA ALA A 350 2.38 0.73 10.28
C ALA A 350 1.87 1.37 8.98
N PHE A 351 1.54 2.67 8.99
CA PHE A 351 1.17 3.38 7.76
C PHE A 351 2.34 3.50 6.77
N SER A 352 3.59 3.59 7.23
CA SER A 352 4.74 3.69 6.31
C SER A 352 4.85 2.48 5.39
N LEU A 353 4.39 1.29 5.82
CA LEU A 353 4.40 0.05 5.04
C LEU A 353 3.49 0.11 3.79
N VAL A 354 2.49 0.98 3.79
CA VAL A 354 1.48 1.12 2.72
C VAL A 354 1.46 2.52 2.10
N THR A 355 2.43 3.37 2.44
CA THR A 355 2.50 4.76 1.96
C THR A 355 3.90 5.13 1.47
N ILE A 356 4.79 5.60 2.36
CA ILE A 356 6.11 6.11 1.95
C ILE A 356 7.06 5.01 1.49
N ASN A 357 6.98 3.81 2.05
CA ASN A 357 7.88 2.73 1.65
C ASN A 357 7.57 2.20 0.24
N PRO A 358 6.30 1.85 -0.11
CA PRO A 358 5.98 1.52 -1.49
C PRO A 358 6.23 2.69 -2.46
N ALA A 359 6.07 3.95 -2.02
CA ALA A 359 6.44 5.09 -2.84
C ALA A 359 7.94 5.14 -3.15
N LYS A 360 8.80 4.81 -2.17
CA LYS A 360 10.25 4.68 -2.38
C LYS A 360 10.60 3.53 -3.30
N ALA A 361 10.01 2.35 -3.05
CA ALA A 361 10.21 1.17 -3.87
C ALA A 361 9.87 1.42 -5.36
N ALA A 362 8.80 2.17 -5.60
CA ALA A 362 8.34 2.50 -6.95
C ALA A 362 8.94 3.80 -7.53
N GLY A 363 9.88 4.46 -6.83
CA GLY A 363 10.56 5.67 -7.32
C GLY A 363 9.68 6.92 -7.40
N ILE A 364 8.56 6.99 -6.65
CA ILE A 364 7.60 8.12 -6.68
C ILE A 364 7.53 8.89 -5.36
N ALA A 365 8.45 8.63 -4.44
CA ALA A 365 8.43 9.19 -3.09
C ALA A 365 8.57 10.72 -3.04
N ASP A 366 9.12 11.35 -4.06
CA ASP A 366 9.24 12.80 -4.13
C ASP A 366 7.89 13.50 -4.32
N GLU A 367 6.93 12.84 -4.96
CA GLU A 367 5.62 13.40 -5.28
C GLU A 367 4.52 13.00 -4.28
N VAL A 368 4.55 11.75 -3.76
CA VAL A 368 3.47 11.16 -2.95
C VAL A 368 4.00 10.33 -1.77
N GLY A 369 3.12 9.69 -1.01
CA GLY A 369 3.46 8.72 0.03
C GLY A 369 3.76 9.31 1.41
N SER A 370 3.80 10.64 1.57
CA SER A 370 3.93 11.28 2.90
C SER A 370 3.30 12.66 2.93
N ILE A 371 2.90 13.11 4.13
CA ILE A 371 2.38 14.46 4.35
C ILE A 371 3.59 15.38 4.58
N ALA A 372 4.08 15.99 3.50
CA ALA A 372 5.20 16.92 3.51
C ALA A 372 4.93 18.09 2.56
N VAL A 373 5.46 19.26 2.90
CA VAL A 373 5.33 20.48 2.09
C VAL A 373 5.93 20.26 0.70
N GLY A 374 5.19 20.66 -0.32
CA GLY A 374 5.54 20.53 -1.75
C GLY A 374 4.98 19.27 -2.41
N LYS A 375 4.64 18.23 -1.65
CA LYS A 375 4.06 17.00 -2.20
C LYS A 375 2.60 17.18 -2.63
N ARG A 376 2.15 16.32 -3.53
CA ARG A 376 0.75 16.24 -3.94
C ARG A 376 -0.13 15.90 -2.74
N ALA A 377 -1.29 16.51 -2.67
CA ALA A 377 -2.27 16.26 -1.63
C ALA A 377 -3.08 14.99 -1.94
N ASP A 378 -2.41 13.84 -1.85
CA ASP A 378 -3.03 12.52 -1.79
C ASP A 378 -3.22 12.19 -0.31
N LEU A 379 -4.41 12.40 0.18
CA LEU A 379 -4.72 12.39 1.61
C LEU A 379 -6.00 11.61 1.89
N LEU A 380 -6.03 10.94 3.03
CA LEU A 380 -7.21 10.25 3.53
C LEU A 380 -7.59 10.79 4.90
N LEU A 381 -8.89 10.83 5.17
CA LEU A 381 -9.43 10.90 6.52
C LEU A 381 -9.90 9.49 6.90
N VAL A 382 -9.24 8.92 7.90
CA VAL A 382 -9.54 7.57 8.41
C VAL A 382 -10.10 7.68 9.81
N ARG A 383 -11.22 7.01 10.07
CA ARG A 383 -11.83 6.90 11.39
C ARG A 383 -11.96 5.45 11.80
N GLU A 384 -11.97 5.21 13.09
CA GLU A 384 -12.37 3.93 13.64
C GLU A 384 -13.85 3.99 14.00
N ILE A 385 -14.65 3.09 13.44
CA ILE A 385 -16.08 2.97 13.72
C ILE A 385 -16.35 1.69 14.51
N ALA A 386 -17.37 1.71 15.36
CA ALA A 386 -17.81 0.50 16.05
C ALA A 386 -18.34 -0.52 15.05
N CYS A 387 -17.93 -1.78 15.21
CA CYS A 387 -18.40 -2.90 14.38
C CYS A 387 -18.56 -4.18 15.22
N GLY A 388 -19.58 -4.95 14.92
CA GLY A 388 -19.77 -6.28 15.51
C GLY A 388 -20.07 -6.27 17.01
N GLY A 389 -19.09 -6.60 17.85
CA GLY A 389 -19.22 -6.74 19.30
C GLY A 389 -18.80 -5.52 20.10
N GLU A 390 -19.03 -5.58 21.44
CA GLU A 390 -18.65 -4.52 22.36
C GLU A 390 -17.13 -4.26 22.31
N GLY A 391 -16.75 -3.01 22.07
CA GLY A 391 -15.35 -2.58 21.98
C GLY A 391 -14.62 -2.92 20.68
N GLN A 392 -15.27 -3.59 19.72
CA GLN A 392 -14.66 -3.84 18.41
C GLN A 392 -14.82 -2.62 17.50
N THR A 393 -13.72 -2.24 16.87
CA THR A 393 -13.69 -1.15 15.88
C THR A 393 -13.00 -1.60 14.60
N MET A 394 -13.40 -1.00 13.47
CA MET A 394 -12.74 -1.15 12.18
C MET A 394 -12.35 0.22 11.63
N PRO A 395 -11.20 0.32 10.95
CA PRO A 395 -10.83 1.55 10.26
C PRO A 395 -11.67 1.71 8.99
N VAL A 396 -12.10 2.93 8.72
CA VAL A 396 -12.82 3.27 7.49
C VAL A 396 -12.31 4.56 6.90
N VAL A 397 -12.25 4.62 5.59
CA VAL A 397 -11.98 5.85 4.86
C VAL A 397 -13.27 6.66 4.81
N THR A 398 -13.28 7.83 5.43
CA THR A 398 -14.43 8.74 5.37
C THR A 398 -14.27 9.78 4.26
N ARG A 399 -13.04 10.08 3.85
CA ARG A 399 -12.76 10.97 2.74
C ARG A 399 -11.42 10.63 2.09
N ALA A 400 -11.35 10.73 0.77
CA ALA A 400 -10.11 10.62 0.02
C ALA A 400 -9.93 11.81 -0.92
N PHE A 401 -8.67 12.27 -0.98
CA PHE A 401 -8.22 13.31 -1.90
C PHE A 401 -7.09 12.77 -2.74
N VAL A 402 -7.12 13.03 -4.03
CA VAL A 402 -6.08 12.66 -5.00
C VAL A 402 -5.70 13.89 -5.81
N GLY A 403 -4.42 14.29 -5.73
CA GLY A 403 -3.97 15.55 -6.32
C GLY A 403 -4.74 16.77 -5.81
N GLY A 404 -5.18 16.73 -4.56
CA GLY A 404 -6.02 17.76 -3.93
C GLY A 404 -7.51 17.71 -4.28
N ARG A 405 -7.93 16.88 -5.25
CA ARG A 405 -9.36 16.71 -5.57
C ARG A 405 -10.03 15.79 -4.56
N SER A 406 -11.18 16.17 -4.02
CA SER A 406 -12.01 15.29 -3.20
C SER A 406 -12.70 14.27 -4.11
N VAL A 407 -12.20 13.03 -4.12
CA VAL A 407 -12.63 11.97 -5.05
C VAL A 407 -13.57 10.95 -4.40
N PHE A 408 -13.54 10.84 -3.05
CA PHE A 408 -14.39 9.91 -2.31
C PHE A 408 -14.86 10.52 -1.01
N ARG A 409 -16.10 10.21 -0.63
CA ARG A 409 -16.68 10.56 0.66
C ARG A 409 -17.70 9.53 1.08
N SER A 410 -17.56 9.04 2.32
CA SER A 410 -18.57 8.21 3.00
C SER A 410 -19.03 8.88 4.29
N HIS A 411 -20.23 8.55 4.72
CA HIS A 411 -20.83 9.03 5.96
C HIS A 411 -21.40 7.85 6.74
N TYR A 412 -20.95 7.73 7.98
CA TYR A 412 -21.46 6.75 8.91
C TYR A 412 -22.36 7.46 9.91
N PRO A 413 -23.63 7.04 10.09
CA PRO A 413 -24.64 7.79 10.87
C PRO A 413 -24.24 8.07 12.33
N ASP A 414 -23.49 7.17 12.95
CA ASP A 414 -23.04 7.26 14.34
C ASP A 414 -21.72 8.06 14.49
N GLN A 415 -21.20 8.60 13.38
CA GLN A 415 -20.01 9.44 13.41
C GLN A 415 -20.44 10.90 13.61
N PRO A 416 -19.74 11.67 14.49
CA PRO A 416 -19.99 13.10 14.58
C PRO A 416 -19.87 13.71 13.18
N SER A 417 -20.93 14.34 12.71
CA SER A 417 -20.91 15.00 11.41
C SER A 417 -19.97 16.19 11.50
N GLY A 418 -18.79 16.10 10.87
CA GLY A 418 -17.83 17.19 10.79
C GLY A 418 -18.29 18.37 9.93
N TYR A 419 -19.58 18.69 9.96
CA TYR A 419 -20.18 19.83 9.30
C TYR A 419 -21.00 20.64 10.31
N GLY A 420 -20.38 21.71 10.80
CA GLY A 420 -21.04 22.92 11.23
C GLY A 420 -22.38 22.79 11.96
N ARG A 421 -22.44 22.04 13.07
CA ARG A 421 -23.43 22.26 14.11
C ARG A 421 -22.68 22.52 15.41
N GLU A 422 -22.96 23.67 16.00
CA GLU A 422 -22.42 24.15 17.26
C GLU A 422 -22.71 23.25 18.48
N ASP A 423 -23.47 22.16 18.32
CA ASP A 423 -23.95 21.31 19.39
C ASP A 423 -23.23 19.95 19.53
N ASP A 424 -22.07 19.76 18.92
CA ASP A 424 -21.44 18.43 18.90
C ASP A 424 -20.56 18.16 20.15
N ILE A 425 -21.25 18.01 21.29
CA ILE A 425 -20.69 17.56 22.58
C ILE A 425 -20.00 16.18 22.43
N ALA A 426 -20.38 15.37 21.43
CA ALA A 426 -19.78 14.08 21.14
C ALA A 426 -18.34 14.22 20.57
N SER A 427 -18.04 15.28 19.82
CA SER A 427 -16.67 15.60 19.38
C SER A 427 -15.73 15.82 20.55
N GLN A 428 -16.21 16.37 21.65
CA GLN A 428 -15.45 16.55 22.90
C GLN A 428 -15.22 15.22 23.62
N ALA A 429 -16.13 14.24 23.47
CA ALA A 429 -15.96 12.93 24.08
C ALA A 429 -14.95 12.05 23.31
N ALA A 430 -14.85 12.20 21.98
CA ALA A 430 -13.81 11.55 21.18
C ALA A 430 -12.41 12.12 21.47
N LEU A 431 -12.33 13.43 21.72
CA LEU A 431 -11.08 14.09 22.17
C LEU A 431 -10.67 13.66 23.59
N ARG A 432 -11.64 13.22 24.45
CA ARG A 432 -11.32 12.71 25.80
C ARG A 432 -10.62 11.36 25.82
N ARG A 433 -10.56 10.62 24.71
CA ARG A 433 -9.73 9.41 24.58
C ARG A 433 -8.24 9.72 24.41
N PHE A 434 -7.90 10.96 24.08
CA PHE A 434 -6.54 11.47 24.06
C PHE A 434 -6.53 12.66 25.04
N PRO A 435 -6.17 12.43 26.32
CA PRO A 435 -6.13 13.51 27.29
C PRO A 435 -5.22 14.62 26.78
N SER A 436 -5.79 15.79 26.55
CA SER A 436 -4.99 17.01 26.42
C SER A 436 -4.22 17.16 27.72
N PRO A 437 -2.93 17.53 27.69
CA PRO A 437 -2.20 17.83 28.90
C PRO A 437 -2.94 18.97 29.64
N THR A 438 -3.53 18.64 30.79
CA THR A 438 -4.41 19.55 31.56
C THR A 438 -3.70 20.23 32.70
N SER A 439 -2.38 20.00 32.86
CA SER A 439 -1.59 20.69 33.88
C SER A 439 -0.40 21.44 33.28
N PRO A 440 -0.01 22.59 33.85
CA PRO A 440 1.21 23.30 33.44
C PRO A 440 2.46 22.43 33.50
N VAL A 441 2.51 21.45 34.40
CA VAL A 441 3.63 20.52 34.57
C VAL A 441 3.73 19.53 33.40
N GLU A 442 2.58 19.06 32.86
CA GLU A 442 2.57 18.16 31.67
C GLU A 442 2.94 18.90 30.40
N MET A 443 2.59 20.18 30.30
CA MET A 443 3.01 21.06 29.21
C MET A 443 4.51 21.34 29.25
N GLU A 444 5.09 21.48 30.44
CA GLU A 444 6.53 21.71 30.63
C GLU A 444 7.37 20.46 30.34
N VAL A 445 6.86 19.27 30.66
CA VAL A 445 7.46 17.98 30.30
C VAL A 445 7.41 17.75 28.79
N LEU A 446 6.29 18.09 28.12
CA LEU A 446 6.18 18.01 26.66
C LEU A 446 7.08 19.05 25.96
N ALA A 447 7.19 20.26 26.49
CA ALA A 447 8.07 21.29 25.98
C ALA A 447 9.55 20.89 26.12
N SER A 448 9.93 20.30 27.26
CA SER A 448 11.31 19.81 27.50
C SER A 448 11.67 18.61 26.61
N LEU A 449 10.71 17.77 26.23
CA LEU A 449 10.94 16.68 25.29
C LEU A 449 11.09 17.17 23.83
N VAL A 450 10.47 18.29 23.49
CA VAL A 450 10.62 18.95 22.18
C VAL A 450 11.96 19.67 22.06
N GLU A 451 12.44 20.29 23.14
CA GLU A 451 13.75 20.95 23.16
C GLU A 451 14.94 19.96 23.19
N CYS A 452 14.77 18.77 23.81
CA CYS A 452 15.78 17.71 23.74
C CYS A 452 15.95 17.08 22.33
N GLY A 453 15.00 17.24 21.44
CA GLY A 453 15.07 16.75 20.04
C GLY A 453 15.89 17.63 19.10
N GLN A 454 16.25 18.87 19.47
CA GLN A 454 17.01 19.78 18.62
C GLN A 454 18.50 19.91 18.95
N GLY A 455 18.99 19.21 19.95
CA GLY A 455 20.36 19.37 20.44
C GLY A 455 21.07 18.10 20.89
N ALA A 456 21.19 17.08 20.03
CA ALA A 456 22.03 15.93 20.32
C ALA A 456 22.72 15.38 19.07
N GLY A 457 23.57 16.18 18.47
CA GLY A 457 24.80 15.70 17.88
C GLY A 457 25.88 15.93 18.92
N GLU A 458 26.24 14.92 19.68
CA GLU A 458 27.51 14.63 20.32
C GLU A 458 27.39 14.08 21.78
N ARG A 459 27.90 12.83 21.90
CA ARG A 459 28.56 12.19 23.05
C ARG A 459 27.74 11.61 24.22
N MET A 460 27.89 10.31 24.25
CA MET A 460 28.28 9.49 25.42
C MET A 460 27.26 9.16 26.51
N GLY A 461 27.10 7.85 26.72
CA GLY A 461 27.55 7.18 27.95
C GLY A 461 26.45 6.85 28.96
N ASP A 462 26.29 5.55 29.16
CA ASP A 462 25.84 4.86 30.36
C ASP A 462 24.49 5.13 31.01
N GLY A 463 23.63 4.14 30.78
CA GLY A 463 22.78 3.43 31.69
C GLY A 463 22.48 3.98 33.10
N LYS A 464 21.21 4.16 33.31
CA LYS A 464 20.43 4.43 34.50
C LYS A 464 19.70 5.76 34.42
N VAL A 465 18.49 5.71 33.87
CA VAL A 465 17.28 6.41 34.35
C VAL A 465 16.12 6.03 33.45
N ALA A 466 15.57 4.87 33.65
CA ALA A 466 14.24 4.51 33.15
C ALA A 466 13.61 3.39 34.00
N ARG A 467 13.66 3.61 35.33
CA ARG A 467 12.88 2.79 36.28
C ARG A 467 12.52 3.64 37.48
N LEU A 468 11.62 4.60 37.30
CA LEU A 468 10.96 5.27 38.43
C LEU A 468 9.83 6.16 37.89
N ALA A 469 8.79 5.57 37.38
CA ALA A 469 7.47 6.21 37.24
C ALA A 469 6.36 5.20 36.83
N LEU A 470 6.38 3.99 37.37
CA LEU A 470 5.20 3.10 37.37
C LEU A 470 5.20 2.35 38.71
N GLY A 471 4.79 3.03 39.72
CA GLY A 471 4.50 2.48 41.03
C GLY A 471 3.66 3.48 41.79
N GLU A 472 2.49 3.03 42.20
CA GLU A 472 1.52 3.71 43.07
C GLU A 472 0.56 4.72 42.41
N ALA A 473 -0.54 4.17 41.86
CA ALA A 473 -1.88 4.61 42.25
C ALA A 473 -2.89 3.55 41.76
N MET A 474 -3.50 2.89 42.75
CA MET A 474 -4.72 2.07 42.58
C MET A 474 -5.84 2.82 41.91
#